data_3af13626f8c6169e63fbc16aa12a10e1
#
_entry.id   3af13626f8c6169e63fbc16aa12a10e1
#
_cell.length_a   1.000
_cell.length_b   1.000
_cell.length_c   1.000
_cell.angle_alpha   90.00
_cell.angle_beta   90.00
_cell.angle_gamma   90.00
#
_symmetry.space_group_name_H-M   'P 1'
#
loop_
_entity.id
_entity.type
_entity.pdbx_description
1 polymer ?
#
loop_
_entity_poly.entity_id
_entity_poly.type
_entity_poly.pdbx_seq_one_letter_code
_entity_poly.pdbx_strand_id
1 'polypeptide(L)'
;MLFHREQRIFGIIGRSGSGKTHLISRLIPFFRQAGLRVSTIKHTHHGVDMDTPGKDTFQHRENGAFEVMLATPERWVLQHQSAQPPMLSQLIEAMQPVDLILVEGFHVDVPACMEVWRSGTGKEPLFANMAQIQAVATDSALPHYGSVPRVVFPVTDT
;
A
#
# COMPACT_ATOMS: atom_id res chain seq x y z
N MET A 1 11.57 23.56 -18.01
CA MET A 1 11.44 23.70 -16.56
C MET A 1 10.46 22.64 -16.09
N LEU A 2 10.96 21.46 -15.68
CA LEU A 2 10.11 20.36 -15.18
C LEU A 2 9.71 20.72 -13.76
N PHE A 3 8.45 21.09 -13.55
CA PHE A 3 7.88 21.18 -12.21
C PHE A 3 7.93 19.78 -11.61
N HIS A 4 8.83 19.53 -10.67
CA HIS A 4 8.72 18.39 -9.77
C HIS A 4 7.41 18.57 -8.97
N ARG A 5 6.32 17.96 -9.43
CA ARG A 5 5.14 17.80 -8.58
C ARG A 5 5.59 17.01 -7.35
N GLU A 6 5.35 17.57 -6.16
CA GLU A 6 5.59 16.85 -4.92
C GLU A 6 4.81 15.54 -4.96
N GLN A 7 5.53 14.44 -4.85
CA GLN A 7 4.98 13.11 -4.82
C GLN A 7 4.20 12.91 -3.51
N ARG A 8 2.90 12.68 -3.62
CA ARG A 8 2.04 12.48 -2.45
C ARG A 8 2.05 11.03 -2.05
N ILE A 9 2.17 10.78 -0.74
CA ILE A 9 2.16 9.45 -0.15
C ILE A 9 0.96 9.36 0.80
N PHE A 10 0.12 8.34 0.61
CA PHE A 10 -1.06 8.14 1.44
C PHE A 10 -1.24 6.66 1.79
N GLY A 11 -1.38 6.38 3.09
CA GLY A 11 -1.55 5.02 3.60
C GLY A 11 -3.00 4.56 3.59
N ILE A 12 -3.22 3.31 3.21
CA ILE A 12 -4.47 2.59 3.43
C ILE A 12 -4.16 1.48 4.43
N ILE A 13 -4.60 1.65 5.65
CA ILE A 13 -4.29 0.76 6.76
C ILE A 13 -5.54 0.08 7.30
N GLY A 14 -5.36 -0.87 8.19
CA GLY A 14 -6.47 -1.61 8.80
C GLY A 14 -6.10 -3.08 9.03
N ARG A 15 -6.91 -3.76 9.80
CA ARG A 15 -6.70 -5.17 10.15
C ARG A 15 -6.81 -6.09 8.93
N SER A 16 -6.27 -7.31 9.05
CA SER A 16 -6.44 -8.32 8.00
C SER A 16 -7.93 -8.58 7.75
N GLY A 17 -8.33 -8.69 6.48
CA GLY A 17 -9.72 -8.92 6.09
C GLY A 17 -10.62 -7.67 6.11
N SER A 18 -10.12 -6.48 6.43
CA SER A 18 -10.95 -5.26 6.48
C SER A 18 -11.36 -4.71 5.11
N GLY A 19 -10.80 -5.20 4.00
CA GLY A 19 -11.14 -4.75 2.65
C GLY A 19 -10.20 -3.69 2.06
N LYS A 20 -9.00 -3.51 2.61
CA LYS A 20 -8.00 -2.54 2.10
C LYS A 20 -7.71 -2.69 0.60
N THR A 21 -7.40 -3.90 0.17
CA THR A 21 -7.09 -4.21 -1.24
C THR A 21 -8.27 -3.91 -2.15
N HIS A 22 -9.50 -4.19 -1.69
CA HIS A 22 -10.71 -3.86 -2.43
C HIS A 22 -10.86 -2.34 -2.59
N LEU A 23 -10.67 -1.57 -1.52
CA LEU A 23 -10.70 -0.10 -1.59
C LEU A 23 -9.64 0.44 -2.55
N ILE A 24 -8.38 -0.02 -2.45
CA ILE A 24 -7.30 0.42 -3.32
C ILE A 24 -7.62 0.14 -4.79
N SER A 25 -8.15 -1.04 -5.11
CA SER A 25 -8.51 -1.41 -6.49
C SER A 25 -9.59 -0.50 -7.10
N ARG A 26 -10.43 0.12 -6.29
CA ARG A 26 -11.43 1.12 -6.72
C ARG A 26 -10.87 2.54 -6.76
N LEU A 27 -9.97 2.89 -5.86
CA LEU A 27 -9.32 4.22 -5.83
C LEU A 27 -8.40 4.45 -7.03
N ILE A 28 -7.68 3.42 -7.47
CA ILE A 28 -6.76 3.54 -8.61
C ILE A 28 -7.45 4.06 -9.87
N PRO A 29 -8.54 3.44 -10.39
CA PRO A 29 -9.22 3.94 -11.57
C PRO A 29 -9.83 5.33 -11.35
N PHE A 30 -10.33 5.63 -10.16
CA PHE A 30 -10.86 6.94 -9.81
C PHE A 30 -9.79 8.05 -9.96
N PHE A 31 -8.61 7.88 -9.38
CA PHE A 31 -7.52 8.85 -9.49
C PHE A 31 -6.97 8.92 -10.92
N ARG A 32 -6.91 7.80 -11.64
CA ARG A 32 -6.51 7.80 -13.05
C ARG A 32 -7.47 8.59 -13.93
N GLN A 33 -8.78 8.49 -13.70
CA GLN A 33 -9.78 9.31 -14.39
C GLN A 33 -9.63 10.80 -14.11
N ALA A 34 -9.15 11.15 -12.91
CA ALA A 34 -8.79 12.52 -12.54
C ALA A 34 -7.43 12.98 -13.14
N GLY A 35 -6.79 12.17 -14.00
CA GLY A 35 -5.54 12.51 -14.68
C GLY A 35 -4.29 12.30 -13.83
N LEU A 36 -4.36 11.61 -12.69
CA LEU A 36 -3.23 11.34 -11.83
C LEU A 36 -2.54 10.02 -12.19
N ARG A 37 -1.21 10.02 -12.16
CA ARG A 37 -0.42 8.78 -12.17
C ARG A 37 -0.36 8.24 -10.75
N VAL A 38 -0.76 6.98 -10.58
CA VAL A 38 -0.83 6.32 -9.27
C VAL A 38 0.06 5.10 -9.27
N SER A 39 0.88 4.98 -8.24
CA SER A 39 1.64 3.76 -7.92
C SER A 39 1.17 3.19 -6.58
N THR A 40 1.46 1.92 -6.34
CA THR A 40 1.11 1.25 -5.09
C THR A 40 2.30 0.54 -4.49
N ILE A 41 2.40 0.58 -3.16
CA ILE A 41 3.31 -0.25 -2.38
C ILE A 41 2.46 -1.11 -1.46
N LYS A 42 2.69 -2.42 -1.46
CA LYS A 42 2.05 -3.34 -0.52
C LYS A 42 3.11 -3.95 0.39
N HIS A 43 2.97 -3.72 1.69
CA HIS A 43 3.79 -4.37 2.70
C HIS A 43 3.07 -5.59 3.27
N THR A 44 3.80 -6.69 3.40
CA THR A 44 3.33 -7.91 4.05
C THR A 44 4.41 -8.47 4.95
N HIS A 45 4.01 -9.04 6.09
CA HIS A 45 4.91 -9.74 7.01
C HIS A 45 5.12 -11.21 6.62
N HIS A 46 4.38 -11.69 5.63
CA HIS A 46 4.55 -13.04 5.11
C HIS A 46 5.48 -13.02 3.91
N GLY A 47 6.40 -13.96 3.85
CA GLY A 47 7.19 -14.18 2.64
C GLY A 47 6.27 -14.51 1.46
N VAL A 48 6.43 -13.77 0.38
CA VAL A 48 5.72 -14.04 -0.89
C VAL A 48 6.78 -14.28 -1.94
N ASP A 49 6.81 -15.48 -2.50
CA ASP A 49 7.65 -15.74 -3.65
C ASP A 49 6.93 -15.25 -4.92
N MET A 50 7.59 -14.31 -5.62
CA MET A 50 7.09 -13.74 -6.87
C MET A 50 7.61 -14.53 -8.09
N ASP A 51 8.56 -15.44 -7.86
CA ASP A 51 9.13 -16.31 -8.89
C ASP A 51 8.38 -17.64 -8.99
N THR A 52 8.54 -18.27 -10.14
CA THR A 52 8.13 -19.67 -10.33
C THR A 52 9.33 -20.58 -10.09
N PRO A 53 9.29 -21.50 -9.11
CA PRO A 53 10.36 -22.43 -8.87
C PRO A 53 10.83 -23.15 -10.14
N GLY A 54 12.14 -23.22 -10.34
CA GLY A 54 12.76 -23.87 -11.49
C GLY A 54 12.84 -23.06 -12.78
N LYS A 55 12.30 -21.83 -12.81
CA LYS A 55 12.49 -20.89 -13.94
C LYS A 55 13.81 -20.14 -13.82
N ASP A 56 14.23 -19.49 -14.91
CA ASP A 56 15.55 -18.87 -15.02
C ASP A 56 15.78 -17.80 -13.95
N THR A 57 14.81 -16.90 -13.73
CA THR A 57 14.88 -15.85 -12.70
C THR A 57 15.00 -16.42 -11.29
N PHE A 58 14.25 -17.49 -11.00
CA PHE A 58 14.37 -18.23 -9.74
C PHE A 58 15.78 -18.79 -9.56
N GLN A 59 16.34 -19.43 -10.59
CA GLN A 59 17.69 -19.99 -10.54
C GLN A 59 18.76 -18.91 -10.36
N HIS A 60 18.62 -17.75 -11.04
CA HIS A 60 19.55 -16.64 -10.87
C HIS A 60 19.57 -16.15 -9.41
N ARG A 61 18.40 -16.00 -8.81
CA ARG A 61 18.25 -15.58 -7.41
C ARG A 61 18.84 -16.62 -6.44
N GLU A 62 18.49 -17.90 -6.60
CA GLU A 62 19.00 -18.99 -5.73
C GLU A 62 20.52 -19.15 -5.83
N ASN A 63 21.13 -18.79 -6.97
CA ASN A 63 22.58 -18.79 -7.14
C ASN A 63 23.26 -17.49 -6.68
N GLY A 64 22.52 -16.60 -5.99
CA GLY A 64 23.09 -15.46 -5.29
C GLY A 64 23.18 -14.16 -6.11
N ALA A 65 22.38 -14.01 -7.18
CA ALA A 65 22.29 -12.73 -7.85
C ALA A 65 21.73 -11.66 -6.88
N PHE A 66 22.41 -10.51 -6.80
CA PHE A 66 22.01 -9.41 -5.92
C PHE A 66 20.66 -8.81 -6.33
N GLU A 67 20.45 -8.68 -7.62
CA GLU A 67 19.18 -8.30 -8.22
C GLU A 67 18.89 -9.16 -9.44
N VAL A 68 17.62 -9.42 -9.69
CA VAL A 68 17.18 -10.11 -10.90
C VAL A 68 16.11 -9.27 -11.59
N MET A 69 16.35 -8.93 -12.85
CA MET A 69 15.37 -8.21 -13.67
C MET A 69 14.83 -9.14 -14.76
N LEU A 70 13.51 -9.28 -14.80
CA LEU A 70 12.79 -9.91 -15.89
C LEU A 70 12.16 -8.83 -16.74
N ALA A 71 12.53 -8.77 -18.02
CA ALA A 71 11.98 -7.80 -18.96
C ALA A 71 11.22 -8.50 -20.10
N THR A 72 10.07 -7.97 -20.43
CA THR A 72 9.24 -8.33 -21.59
C THR A 72 8.99 -7.09 -22.45
N PRO A 73 8.46 -7.22 -23.67
CA PRO A 73 8.15 -6.05 -24.50
C PRO A 73 7.19 -5.05 -23.85
N GLU A 74 6.34 -5.48 -22.91
CA GLU A 74 5.26 -4.67 -22.34
C GLU A 74 5.54 -4.22 -20.90
N ARG A 75 6.38 -4.94 -20.16
CA ARG A 75 6.66 -4.69 -18.75
C ARG A 75 7.94 -5.34 -18.28
N TRP A 76 8.47 -4.84 -17.19
CA TRP A 76 9.60 -5.45 -16.49
C TRP A 76 9.34 -5.50 -14.97
N VAL A 77 10.03 -6.42 -14.31
CA VAL A 77 10.01 -6.60 -12.86
C VAL A 77 11.45 -6.68 -12.37
N LEU A 78 11.77 -5.89 -11.35
CA LEU A 78 13.04 -5.98 -10.62
C LEU A 78 12.77 -6.66 -9.27
N GLN A 79 13.52 -7.72 -8.99
CA GLN A 79 13.55 -8.39 -7.70
C GLN A 79 14.87 -8.02 -7.01
N HIS A 80 14.75 -7.40 -5.86
CA HIS A 80 15.86 -7.04 -4.99
C HIS A 80 15.80 -7.87 -3.71
N GLN A 81 16.92 -8.54 -3.37
CA GLN A 81 17.04 -9.25 -2.10
C GLN A 81 17.62 -8.31 -1.05
N SER A 82 16.96 -8.21 0.09
CA SER A 82 17.42 -7.39 1.21
C SER A 82 17.66 -8.27 2.44
N ALA A 83 18.78 -8.07 3.10
CA ALA A 83 19.08 -8.74 4.37
C ALA A 83 18.24 -8.22 5.55
N GLN A 84 17.63 -7.06 5.38
CA GLN A 84 16.74 -6.42 6.37
C GLN A 84 15.47 -5.91 5.68
N PRO A 85 14.35 -5.82 6.41
CA PRO A 85 13.13 -5.23 5.85
C PRO A 85 13.40 -3.82 5.32
N PRO A 86 13.02 -3.50 4.08
CA PRO A 86 13.26 -2.18 3.51
C PRO A 86 12.41 -1.12 4.20
N MET A 87 12.96 0.07 4.39
CA MET A 87 12.18 1.24 4.80
C MET A 87 11.29 1.72 3.66
N LEU A 88 10.17 2.35 4.01
CA LEU A 88 9.25 2.91 3.00
C LEU A 88 9.95 3.91 2.06
N SER A 89 10.84 4.76 2.60
CA SER A 89 11.63 5.72 1.81
C SER A 89 12.47 5.04 0.73
N GLN A 90 13.14 3.94 1.05
CA GLN A 90 13.96 3.18 0.10
C GLN A 90 13.11 2.60 -1.04
N LEU A 91 11.92 2.09 -0.71
CA LEU A 91 10.99 1.58 -1.73
C LEU A 91 10.48 2.69 -2.65
N ILE A 92 10.18 3.87 -2.09
CA ILE A 92 9.74 5.03 -2.86
C ILE A 92 10.87 5.52 -3.80
N GLU A 93 12.10 5.58 -3.32
CA GLU A 93 13.27 5.97 -4.12
C GLU A 93 13.53 5.02 -5.30
N ALA A 94 13.23 3.73 -5.14
CA ALA A 94 13.35 2.74 -6.21
C ALA A 94 12.24 2.83 -7.27
N MET A 95 11.18 3.62 -7.03
CA MET A 95 10.05 3.74 -7.95
C MET A 95 10.19 4.96 -8.86
N GLN A 96 9.56 4.87 -10.04
CA GLN A 96 9.42 6.05 -10.92
C GLN A 96 8.52 7.10 -10.24
N PRO A 97 8.88 8.40 -10.32
CA PRO A 97 8.05 9.47 -9.75
C PRO A 97 6.65 9.50 -10.36
N VAL A 98 5.64 9.61 -9.49
CA VAL A 98 4.22 9.68 -9.83
C VAL A 98 3.53 10.76 -9.00
N ASP A 99 2.26 11.07 -9.30
CA ASP A 99 1.52 12.09 -8.56
C ASP A 99 1.06 11.59 -7.18
N LEU A 100 0.78 10.28 -7.05
CA LEU A 100 0.28 9.65 -5.82
C LEU A 100 0.84 8.24 -5.65
N ILE A 101 1.34 7.93 -4.46
CA ILE A 101 1.64 6.56 -4.02
C ILE A 101 0.63 6.15 -2.96
N LEU A 102 -0.13 5.09 -3.22
CA LEU A 102 -0.97 4.44 -2.22
C LEU A 102 -0.19 3.31 -1.55
N VAL A 103 -0.09 3.36 -0.23
CA VAL A 103 0.68 2.40 0.56
C VAL A 103 -0.28 1.52 1.35
N GLU A 104 -0.30 0.23 1.06
CA GLU A 104 -1.02 -0.78 1.85
C GLU A 104 -0.06 -1.40 2.88
N GLY A 105 -0.31 -1.19 4.15
CA GLY A 105 0.60 -1.57 5.24
C GLY A 105 1.49 -0.40 5.70
N PHE A 106 2.69 -0.67 6.21
CA PHE A 106 3.60 0.36 6.74
C PHE A 106 2.92 1.32 7.73
N HIS A 107 2.22 0.76 8.73
CA HIS A 107 1.31 1.50 9.60
C HIS A 107 1.93 2.73 10.29
N VAL A 108 3.24 2.72 10.53
CA VAL A 108 3.95 3.79 11.27
C VAL A 108 4.72 4.76 10.39
N ASP A 109 5.01 4.39 9.14
CA ASP A 109 5.95 5.14 8.27
C ASP A 109 5.23 6.07 7.28
N VAL A 110 3.90 6.01 7.22
CA VAL A 110 3.12 6.88 6.33
C VAL A 110 2.76 8.20 7.01
N PRO A 111 2.92 9.34 6.32
CA PRO A 111 2.67 10.66 6.91
C PRO A 111 1.20 10.93 7.18
N ALA A 112 0.32 10.35 6.38
CA ALA A 112 -1.13 10.43 6.50
C ALA A 112 -1.76 9.16 5.97
N CYS A 113 -2.85 8.71 6.60
CA CYS A 113 -3.52 7.50 6.16
C CYS A 113 -5.03 7.50 6.43
N MET A 114 -5.70 6.56 5.78
CA MET A 114 -7.08 6.18 6.04
C MET A 114 -7.09 4.76 6.63
N GLU A 115 -7.85 4.55 7.69
CA GLU A 115 -8.14 3.21 8.17
C GLU A 115 -9.37 2.64 7.44
N VAL A 116 -9.27 1.39 7.01
CA VAL A 116 -10.44 0.59 6.62
C VAL A 116 -10.79 -0.29 7.81
N TRP A 117 -11.91 0.02 8.47
CA TRP A 117 -12.38 -0.71 9.63
C TRP A 117 -13.77 -1.28 9.38
N ARG A 118 -13.96 -2.54 9.79
CA ARG A 118 -15.24 -3.24 9.74
C ARG A 118 -15.53 -3.89 11.08
N SER A 119 -16.73 -3.71 11.60
CA SER A 119 -17.19 -4.33 12.84
C SER A 119 -17.13 -5.86 12.78
N GLY A 120 -17.43 -6.44 11.62
CA GLY A 120 -17.38 -7.88 11.40
C GLY A 120 -15.99 -8.52 11.56
N THR A 121 -14.91 -7.75 11.60
CA THR A 121 -13.56 -8.29 11.93
C THR A 121 -13.39 -8.64 13.40
N GLY A 122 -14.27 -8.19 14.29
CA GLY A 122 -14.18 -8.37 15.73
C GLY A 122 -12.96 -7.70 16.40
N LYS A 123 -12.30 -6.78 15.70
CA LYS A 123 -11.07 -6.12 16.17
C LYS A 123 -11.30 -4.63 16.37
N GLU A 124 -10.67 -4.11 17.43
CA GLU A 124 -10.67 -2.68 17.73
C GLU A 124 -10.04 -1.87 16.59
N PRO A 125 -10.60 -0.68 16.31
CA PRO A 125 -10.04 0.23 15.31
C PRO A 125 -8.67 0.76 15.74
N LEU A 126 -7.85 1.10 14.76
CA LEU A 126 -6.50 1.64 14.98
C LEU A 126 -6.52 3.14 15.26
N PHE A 127 -7.52 3.87 14.76
CA PHE A 127 -7.58 5.34 14.84
C PHE A 127 -7.56 5.87 16.28
N ALA A 128 -8.00 5.08 17.25
CA ALA A 128 -7.96 5.46 18.66
C ALA A 128 -6.53 5.70 19.17
N ASN A 129 -5.52 5.06 18.55
CA ASN A 129 -4.14 5.06 19.01
C ASN A 129 -3.13 5.56 17.94
N MET A 130 -3.60 6.03 16.79
CA MET A 130 -2.74 6.43 15.67
C MET A 130 -3.15 7.80 15.11
N ALA A 131 -2.44 8.85 15.53
CA ALA A 131 -2.75 10.24 15.18
C ALA A 131 -2.65 10.56 13.66
N GLN A 132 -1.87 9.79 12.91
CA GLN A 132 -1.75 9.94 11.45
C GLN A 132 -2.98 9.46 10.68
N ILE A 133 -3.94 8.77 11.32
CA ILE A 133 -5.20 8.39 10.70
C ILE A 133 -6.09 9.63 10.61
N GLN A 134 -6.29 10.12 9.39
CA GLN A 134 -7.10 11.29 9.09
C GLN A 134 -8.54 10.96 8.71
N ALA A 135 -8.77 9.72 8.24
CA ALA A 135 -10.07 9.27 7.78
C ALA A 135 -10.29 7.79 8.13
N VAL A 136 -11.56 7.40 8.21
CA VAL A 136 -11.96 6.00 8.35
C VAL A 136 -12.98 5.66 7.28
N ALA A 137 -12.74 4.54 6.60
CA ALA A 137 -13.71 3.89 5.73
C ALA A 137 -14.33 2.71 6.49
N THR A 138 -15.66 2.71 6.67
CA THR A 138 -16.35 1.72 7.51
C THR A 138 -17.72 1.34 6.96
N ASP A 139 -18.19 0.14 7.28
CA ASP A 139 -19.52 -0.39 6.97
C ASP A 139 -20.53 -0.21 8.13
N SER A 140 -20.11 0.35 9.24
CA SER A 140 -20.91 0.46 10.46
C SER A 140 -20.59 1.74 11.24
N ALA A 141 -21.43 2.05 12.21
CA ALA A 141 -21.17 3.15 13.14
C ALA A 141 -19.86 2.93 13.89
N LEU A 142 -19.06 3.97 13.99
CA LEU A 142 -17.80 3.91 14.74
C LEU A 142 -18.09 3.77 16.25
N PRO A 143 -17.31 2.96 16.96
CA PRO A 143 -17.35 2.93 18.43
C PRO A 143 -16.96 4.31 19.00
N HIS A 144 -17.50 4.65 20.16
CA HIS A 144 -17.14 5.89 20.86
C HIS A 144 -15.75 5.78 21.48
N TYR A 145 -14.75 6.33 20.79
CA TYR A 145 -13.42 6.61 21.32
C TYR A 145 -13.22 8.13 21.38
N GLY A 146 -12.48 8.62 22.34
CA GLY A 146 -12.36 10.04 22.65
C GLY A 146 -11.87 10.97 21.54
N SER A 147 -11.28 10.46 20.47
CA SER A 147 -10.96 11.19 19.25
C SER A 147 -11.54 10.48 18.04
N VAL A 148 -12.43 11.13 17.31
CA VAL A 148 -13.00 10.61 16.06
C VAL A 148 -12.18 11.15 14.88
N PRO A 149 -11.84 10.35 13.85
CA PRO A 149 -11.22 10.84 12.64
C PRO A 149 -12.04 11.95 11.98
N ARG A 150 -11.36 12.87 11.30
CA ARG A 150 -12.00 14.05 10.70
C ARG A 150 -13.03 13.72 9.62
N VAL A 151 -12.89 12.56 8.98
CA VAL A 151 -13.76 12.15 7.87
C VAL A 151 -14.10 10.66 8.00
N VAL A 152 -15.38 10.33 7.88
CA VAL A 152 -15.88 8.96 7.87
C VAL A 152 -16.54 8.69 6.52
N PHE A 153 -16.12 7.64 5.83
CA PHE A 153 -16.69 7.21 4.55
C PHE A 153 -17.42 5.88 4.74
N PRO A 154 -18.65 5.75 4.23
CA PRO A 154 -19.30 4.47 4.17
C PRO A 154 -18.60 3.56 3.14
N VAL A 155 -18.32 2.32 3.52
CA VAL A 155 -17.87 1.27 2.61
C VAL A 155 -19.01 0.31 2.39
N THR A 156 -19.53 0.28 1.18
CA THR A 156 -20.54 -0.70 0.76
C THR A 156 -19.85 -1.86 0.02
N ASP A 157 -20.32 -3.06 0.22
CA ASP A 157 -19.82 -4.30 -0.44
C ASP A 157 -20.34 -4.43 -1.89
N THR A 158 -20.36 -3.36 -2.68
CA THR A 158 -20.73 -3.41 -4.10
C THR A 158 -19.53 -3.39 -5.02
#